data_22d4ac5fd091f44c6d6d533f2f4afcda
#
_entry.id   22d4ac5fd091f44c6d6d533f2f4afcda
#
_cell.length_a   1.000
_cell.length_b   1.000
_cell.length_c   1.000
_cell.angle_alpha   90.00
_cell.angle_beta   90.00
_cell.angle_gamma   90.00
#
_symmetry.space_group_name_H-M   'P 1'
#
loop_
_entity.id
_entity.type
_entity.pdbx_description
1 polymer ?
#
loop_
_entity_poly.entity_id
_entity_poly.type
_entity_poly.pdbx_seq_one_letter_code
_entity_poly.pdbx_strand_id
1 'polypeptide(L)'
;SRPSNLSKIKIKPYTFRHRGTLQNLLNCSSEFPLKKKVLFLHYFLGIAFGLLLSGCGYVIEGSNPVLPNEARTLALLPIQNQTFKAGLETDLAEQLNRLLRSNSSVKIMPSGQADLRMSITLLNLKTTSSGLSKDQISTGVKVIIQCQVILEDMRSGSKVWEEEMLQFKLTESGRNETDTVSSFSLSGSIRELIKQIAKKIYDRLFTTF
;
A
#
# COMPACT_ATOMS: atom_id res chain seq x y z
N SER A 1 -18.52 -69.49 -8.33
CA SER A 1 -19.89 -69.52 -8.88
C SER A 1 -20.63 -68.25 -8.58
N ARG A 2 -20.72 -67.41 -9.55
CA ARG A 2 -21.82 -66.60 -10.15
C ARG A 2 -23.02 -66.14 -9.27
N PRO A 3 -23.82 -65.12 -9.74
CA PRO A 3 -23.57 -64.06 -10.75
C PRO A 3 -24.10 -62.64 -10.36
N SER A 4 -23.62 -61.69 -11.08
CA SER A 4 -24.20 -60.44 -11.61
C SER A 4 -25.72 -60.22 -11.52
N ASN A 5 -26.12 -59.01 -11.13
CA ASN A 5 -27.34 -58.37 -11.66
C ASN A 5 -27.14 -56.86 -11.80
N LEU A 6 -26.86 -56.46 -13.03
CA LEU A 6 -26.98 -55.09 -13.49
C LEU A 6 -28.45 -54.84 -13.85
N SER A 7 -29.18 -54.11 -13.03
CA SER A 7 -30.51 -53.61 -13.38
C SER A 7 -30.37 -52.23 -14.04
N LYS A 8 -30.79 -52.18 -15.28
CA LYS A 8 -30.89 -51.06 -16.19
C LYS A 8 -31.66 -49.86 -15.58
N ILE A 9 -30.98 -48.78 -15.34
CA ILE A 9 -31.62 -47.48 -15.07
C ILE A 9 -31.94 -46.82 -16.43
N LYS A 10 -33.21 -46.78 -16.74
CA LYS A 10 -33.79 -46.10 -17.91
C LYS A 10 -33.84 -44.59 -17.59
N ILE A 11 -32.94 -43.81 -18.14
CA ILE A 11 -33.00 -42.37 -18.08
C ILE A 11 -33.96 -41.88 -19.18
N LYS A 12 -35.09 -41.30 -18.79
CA LYS A 12 -35.99 -40.60 -19.71
C LYS A 12 -35.38 -39.25 -20.05
N PRO A 13 -35.33 -38.84 -21.32
CA PRO A 13 -34.90 -37.48 -21.68
C PRO A 13 -36.01 -36.48 -21.32
N TYR A 14 -35.73 -35.56 -20.43
CA TYR A 14 -36.55 -34.37 -20.22
C TYR A 14 -36.35 -33.42 -21.40
N THR A 15 -37.30 -33.40 -22.30
CA THR A 15 -37.39 -32.32 -23.31
C THR A 15 -37.92 -31.07 -22.63
N PHE A 16 -37.04 -30.14 -22.32
CA PHE A 16 -37.38 -28.80 -21.79
C PHE A 16 -37.86 -27.95 -22.97
N ARG A 17 -39.17 -27.88 -23.14
CA ARG A 17 -39.84 -27.08 -24.14
C ARG A 17 -39.99 -25.64 -23.62
N HIS A 18 -38.90 -24.83 -23.62
CA HIS A 18 -39.01 -23.39 -23.45
C HIS A 18 -39.09 -22.69 -24.81
N ARG A 19 -40.25 -22.71 -25.39
CA ARG A 19 -40.62 -21.76 -26.44
C ARG A 19 -41.91 -21.09 -25.97
N GLY A 20 -41.79 -19.91 -25.36
CA GLY A 20 -42.99 -19.18 -25.01
C GLY A 20 -42.87 -17.98 -24.10
N THR A 21 -41.67 -17.65 -23.56
CA THR A 21 -41.57 -16.57 -22.58
C THR A 21 -40.77 -15.34 -23.02
N LEU A 22 -40.05 -15.39 -24.16
CA LEU A 22 -39.34 -14.23 -24.66
C LEU A 22 -40.17 -13.35 -25.60
N GLN A 23 -41.26 -13.87 -26.18
CA GLN A 23 -42.11 -13.10 -27.07
C GLN A 23 -43.12 -12.22 -26.36
N ASN A 24 -43.44 -12.52 -25.08
CA ASN A 24 -44.36 -11.71 -24.27
C ASN A 24 -43.69 -10.51 -23.57
N LEU A 25 -42.36 -10.40 -23.57
CA LEU A 25 -41.67 -9.24 -23.01
C LEU A 25 -41.41 -8.14 -24.04
N LEU A 26 -41.53 -8.43 -25.33
CA LEU A 26 -41.35 -7.45 -26.39
C LEU A 26 -42.64 -6.76 -26.83
N ASN A 27 -43.78 -7.25 -26.40
CA ASN A 27 -45.08 -6.70 -26.80
C ASN A 27 -45.75 -5.80 -25.76
N CYS A 28 -45.05 -5.43 -24.67
CA CYS A 28 -45.54 -4.47 -23.68
C CYS A 28 -45.07 -3.02 -23.95
N SER A 29 -44.69 -2.73 -25.21
CA SER A 29 -44.12 -1.44 -25.60
C SER A 29 -45.06 -0.54 -26.40
N SER A 30 -46.35 -0.80 -26.41
CA SER A 30 -47.29 0.10 -27.08
C SER A 30 -48.41 0.53 -26.13
N GLU A 31 -48.57 1.82 -26.03
CA GLU A 31 -49.62 2.58 -25.33
C GLU A 31 -49.27 3.20 -23.96
N PHE A 32 -48.06 3.71 -23.77
CA PHE A 32 -47.91 4.76 -22.75
C PHE A 32 -48.03 6.13 -23.41
N PRO A 33 -48.97 6.99 -22.97
CA PRO A 33 -49.14 8.32 -23.53
C PRO A 33 -47.86 9.12 -23.43
N LEU A 34 -47.46 9.81 -24.50
CA LEU A 34 -46.19 10.53 -24.66
C LEU A 34 -45.82 11.37 -23.41
N LYS A 35 -46.80 11.93 -22.72
CA LYS A 35 -46.60 12.72 -21.49
C LYS A 35 -45.99 11.89 -20.33
N LYS A 36 -46.35 10.62 -20.20
CA LYS A 36 -45.77 9.74 -19.16
C LYS A 36 -44.32 9.29 -19.51
N LYS A 37 -44.01 9.11 -20.79
CA LYS A 37 -42.63 8.77 -21.21
C LYS A 37 -41.68 9.94 -20.96
N VAL A 38 -42.14 11.18 -21.21
CA VAL A 38 -41.34 12.39 -20.92
C VAL A 38 -41.14 12.57 -19.42
N LEU A 39 -42.15 12.31 -18.61
CA LEU A 39 -42.05 12.41 -17.15
C LEU A 39 -41.05 11.34 -16.58
N PHE A 40 -41.12 10.13 -17.09
CA PHE A 40 -40.21 9.03 -16.71
C PHE A 40 -38.75 9.33 -17.10
N LEU A 41 -38.56 9.93 -18.28
CA LEU A 41 -37.24 10.34 -18.76
C LEU A 41 -36.63 11.44 -17.86
N HIS A 42 -37.43 12.43 -17.46
CA HIS A 42 -36.99 13.49 -16.55
C HIS A 42 -36.64 12.95 -15.15
N TYR A 43 -37.44 12.00 -14.64
CA TYR A 43 -37.19 11.37 -13.37
C TYR A 43 -35.90 10.53 -13.38
N PHE A 44 -35.68 9.77 -14.47
CA PHE A 44 -34.45 8.97 -14.66
C PHE A 44 -33.22 9.86 -14.83
N LEU A 45 -33.35 10.95 -15.59
CA LEU A 45 -32.28 11.93 -15.78
C LEU A 45 -31.95 12.65 -14.46
N GLY A 46 -32.95 12.96 -13.63
CA GLY A 46 -32.78 13.56 -12.30
C GLY A 46 -32.03 12.60 -11.34
N ILE A 47 -32.39 11.33 -11.34
CA ILE A 47 -31.68 10.31 -10.53
C ILE A 47 -30.23 10.12 -11.02
N ALA A 48 -30.01 10.03 -12.33
CA ALA A 48 -28.69 9.93 -12.91
C ALA A 48 -27.83 11.15 -12.59
N PHE A 49 -28.39 12.36 -12.64
CA PHE A 49 -27.72 13.60 -12.27
C PHE A 49 -27.43 13.66 -10.76
N GLY A 50 -28.34 13.19 -9.91
CA GLY A 50 -28.13 13.09 -8.46
C GLY A 50 -27.01 12.11 -8.09
N LEU A 51 -26.87 10.98 -8.81
CA LEU A 51 -25.78 10.02 -8.63
C LEU A 51 -24.41 10.57 -9.08
N LEU A 52 -24.39 11.47 -10.06
CA LEU A 52 -23.16 12.13 -10.50
C LEU A 52 -22.68 13.20 -9.49
N LEU A 53 -23.57 13.76 -8.67
CA LEU A 53 -23.25 14.74 -7.64
C LEU A 53 -22.82 14.09 -6.31
N SER A 54 -23.05 12.80 -6.10
CA SER A 54 -22.50 12.03 -4.99
C SER A 54 -21.06 11.62 -5.28
N GLY A 55 -20.25 12.52 -5.85
CA GLY A 55 -18.81 12.40 -5.90
C GLY A 55 -18.29 12.26 -4.47
N CYS A 56 -17.87 11.03 -4.09
CA CYS A 56 -17.13 10.81 -2.88
C CYS A 56 -16.04 11.87 -2.81
N GLY A 57 -16.08 12.71 -1.77
CA GLY A 57 -15.00 13.65 -1.47
C GLY A 57 -13.71 12.89 -1.18
N TYR A 58 -13.04 12.47 -2.23
CA TYR A 58 -11.68 11.94 -2.14
C TYR A 58 -10.80 13.15 -1.81
N VAL A 59 -10.48 13.31 -0.54
CA VAL A 59 -9.41 14.20 -0.11
C VAL A 59 -8.13 13.54 -0.63
N ILE A 60 -7.49 14.17 -1.60
CA ILE A 60 -6.15 13.77 -2.04
C ILE A 60 -5.24 14.02 -0.83
N GLU A 61 -4.88 12.94 -0.14
CA GLU A 61 -3.91 12.96 0.94
C GLU A 61 -2.60 13.55 0.38
N GLY A 62 -2.18 14.69 0.91
CA GLY A 62 -0.94 15.36 0.48
C GLY A 62 -1.10 16.67 -0.29
N SER A 63 -2.30 17.24 -0.43
CA SER A 63 -2.48 18.49 -1.17
C SER A 63 -1.81 19.72 -0.53
N ASN A 64 -1.45 19.68 0.76
CA ASN A 64 -0.56 20.65 1.42
C ASN A 64 0.10 20.01 2.66
N PRO A 65 1.17 19.24 2.50
CA PRO A 65 1.85 18.64 3.63
C PRO A 65 2.48 19.75 4.48
N VAL A 66 1.92 19.96 5.66
CA VAL A 66 2.40 20.95 6.64
C VAL A 66 3.14 20.20 7.74
N LEU A 67 4.28 20.74 8.18
CA LEU A 67 5.01 20.20 9.32
C LEU A 67 4.22 20.39 10.62
N PRO A 68 4.42 19.52 11.63
CA PRO A 68 3.84 19.68 12.95
C PRO A 68 4.15 21.07 13.55
N ASN A 69 3.24 21.55 14.44
CA ASN A 69 3.39 22.80 15.16
C ASN A 69 3.64 24.03 14.27
N GLU A 70 3.09 24.04 13.03
CA GLU A 70 3.29 25.13 12.06
C GLU A 70 4.77 25.41 11.74
N ALA A 71 5.64 24.43 11.94
CA ALA A 71 7.05 24.55 11.61
C ALA A 71 7.24 24.65 10.08
N ARG A 72 8.29 25.36 9.66
CA ARG A 72 8.64 25.52 8.25
C ARG A 72 10.02 24.96 7.91
N THR A 73 10.81 24.74 8.93
CA THR A 73 12.20 24.31 8.79
C THR A 73 12.46 23.01 9.55
N LEU A 74 13.23 22.13 8.93
CA LEU A 74 13.58 20.82 9.49
C LEU A 74 15.09 20.61 9.39
N ALA A 75 15.70 20.19 10.49
CA ALA A 75 17.06 19.67 10.52
C ALA A 75 17.03 18.14 10.55
N LEU A 76 17.67 17.50 9.59
CA LEU A 76 17.97 16.08 9.63
C LEU A 76 19.37 15.89 10.20
N LEU A 77 19.47 15.28 11.37
CA LEU A 77 20.75 14.93 11.96
C LEU A 77 21.41 13.77 11.19
N PRO A 78 22.74 13.62 11.27
CA PRO A 78 23.41 12.44 10.74
C PRO A 78 22.77 11.15 11.30
N ILE A 79 22.38 10.26 10.41
CA ILE A 79 21.72 9.00 10.79
C ILE A 79 22.75 8.08 11.46
N GLN A 80 22.41 7.58 12.62
CA GLN A 80 23.25 6.63 13.33
C GLN A 80 22.98 5.20 12.85
N ASN A 81 24.04 4.43 12.61
CA ASN A 81 23.93 3.05 12.18
C ASN A 81 24.57 2.13 13.22
N GLN A 82 23.75 1.39 13.94
CA GLN A 82 24.18 0.37 14.92
C GLN A 82 24.13 -1.04 14.34
N THR A 83 23.78 -1.17 13.05
CA THR A 83 23.71 -2.47 12.40
C THR A 83 25.11 -2.92 11.94
N PHE A 84 25.25 -4.21 11.65
CA PHE A 84 26.50 -4.76 11.10
C PHE A 84 26.80 -4.37 9.64
N LYS A 85 25.82 -3.76 8.93
CA LYS A 85 25.96 -3.41 7.52
C LYS A 85 26.19 -1.89 7.36
N ALA A 86 27.40 -1.53 6.99
CA ALA A 86 27.74 -0.14 6.68
C ALA A 86 27.03 0.36 5.40
N GLY A 87 26.80 1.67 5.33
CA GLY A 87 26.23 2.36 4.17
C GLY A 87 24.71 2.51 4.21
N LEU A 88 24.00 1.80 5.09
CA LEU A 88 22.54 1.94 5.22
C LEU A 88 22.13 3.35 5.66
N GLU A 89 22.93 3.97 6.53
CA GLU A 89 22.76 5.34 7.00
C GLU A 89 22.82 6.35 5.85
N THR A 90 23.75 6.15 4.92
CA THR A 90 23.92 7.00 3.75
C THR A 90 22.76 6.81 2.77
N ASP A 91 22.40 5.56 2.48
CA ASP A 91 21.28 5.22 1.60
C ASP A 91 19.96 5.81 2.13
N LEU A 92 19.72 5.69 3.44
CA LEU A 92 18.51 6.24 4.06
C LEU A 92 18.49 7.77 4.05
N ALA A 93 19.63 8.41 4.38
CA ALA A 93 19.75 9.85 4.35
C ALA A 93 19.51 10.41 2.94
N GLU A 94 20.04 9.75 1.92
CA GLU A 94 19.84 10.14 0.52
C GLU A 94 18.36 10.04 0.11
N GLN A 95 17.68 8.92 0.43
CA GLN A 95 16.26 8.76 0.12
C GLN A 95 15.39 9.79 0.84
N LEU A 96 15.63 10.03 2.13
CA LEU A 96 14.90 11.04 2.90
C LEU A 96 15.14 12.44 2.36
N ASN A 97 16.39 12.82 2.10
CA ASN A 97 16.69 14.13 1.52
C ASN A 97 16.01 14.33 0.17
N ARG A 98 15.92 13.28 -0.67
CA ARG A 98 15.20 13.34 -1.94
C ARG A 98 13.71 13.61 -1.73
N LEU A 99 13.06 12.88 -0.81
CA LEU A 99 11.65 13.07 -0.49
C LEU A 99 11.38 14.46 0.12
N LEU A 100 12.19 14.89 1.07
CA LEU A 100 12.03 16.18 1.72
C LEU A 100 12.23 17.34 0.76
N ARG A 101 13.21 17.26 -0.15
CA ARG A 101 13.45 18.29 -1.17
C ARG A 101 12.39 18.33 -2.27
N SER A 102 11.67 17.24 -2.50
CA SER A 102 10.54 17.23 -3.44
C SER A 102 9.34 18.02 -2.92
N ASN A 103 9.32 18.33 -1.63
CA ASN A 103 8.26 19.10 -0.99
C ASN A 103 8.71 20.56 -0.82
N SER A 104 8.06 21.46 -1.55
CA SER A 104 8.38 22.90 -1.50
C SER A 104 8.02 23.58 -0.16
N SER A 105 7.16 22.94 0.65
CA SER A 105 6.72 23.48 1.95
C SER A 105 7.75 23.28 3.06
N VAL A 106 8.78 22.46 2.87
CA VAL A 106 9.79 22.13 3.87
C VAL A 106 11.14 22.65 3.45
N LYS A 107 11.77 23.46 4.31
CA LYS A 107 13.15 23.91 4.12
C LYS A 107 14.07 23.10 5.04
N ILE A 108 15.06 22.44 4.46
CA ILE A 108 16.10 21.75 5.24
C ILE A 108 17.12 22.78 5.68
N MET A 109 17.36 22.87 6.98
CA MET A 109 18.28 23.82 7.61
C MET A 109 19.26 23.11 8.54
N PRO A 110 20.41 23.73 8.86
CA PRO A 110 21.29 23.24 9.92
C PRO A 110 20.56 23.18 11.28
N SER A 111 20.97 22.26 12.15
CA SER A 111 20.30 21.96 13.43
C SER A 111 20.07 23.19 14.32
N GLY A 112 20.99 24.16 14.31
CA GLY A 112 20.86 25.38 15.15
C GLY A 112 19.89 26.44 14.59
N GLN A 113 19.32 26.24 13.39
CA GLN A 113 18.48 27.22 12.71
C GLN A 113 17.10 26.61 12.30
N ALA A 114 16.85 25.37 12.65
CA ALA A 114 15.63 24.68 12.30
C ALA A 114 14.61 24.71 13.43
N ASP A 115 13.32 24.78 13.07
CA ASP A 115 12.21 24.68 14.03
C ASP A 115 12.09 23.26 14.59
N LEU A 116 12.25 22.26 13.71
CA LEU A 116 12.22 20.85 14.06
C LEU A 116 13.55 20.18 13.84
N ARG A 117 13.86 19.21 14.68
CA ARG A 117 15.05 18.38 14.58
C ARG A 117 14.63 16.90 14.54
N MET A 118 15.08 16.18 13.52
CA MET A 118 14.86 14.75 13.37
C MET A 118 16.15 13.98 13.58
N SER A 119 16.13 13.02 14.48
CA SER A 119 17.18 12.03 14.68
C SER A 119 16.69 10.64 14.34
N ILE A 120 17.53 9.87 13.66
CA ILE A 120 17.22 8.49 13.23
C ILE A 120 18.38 7.60 13.61
N THR A 121 18.05 6.46 14.19
CA THR A 121 19.02 5.41 14.54
C THR A 121 18.57 4.09 13.95
N LEU A 122 19.38 3.50 13.10
CA LEU A 122 19.22 2.12 12.63
C LEU A 122 19.73 1.18 13.71
N LEU A 123 18.80 0.45 14.36
CA LEU A 123 19.11 -0.37 15.53
C LEU A 123 19.59 -1.76 15.16
N ASN A 124 18.91 -2.39 14.21
CA ASN A 124 19.17 -3.79 13.88
C ASN A 124 18.84 -4.11 12.43
N LEU A 125 19.62 -5.01 11.82
CA LEU A 125 19.35 -5.64 10.54
C LEU A 125 19.40 -7.15 10.73
N LYS A 126 18.28 -7.83 10.54
CA LYS A 126 18.16 -9.28 10.62
C LYS A 126 17.82 -9.86 9.26
N THR A 127 18.57 -10.86 8.84
CA THR A 127 18.32 -11.62 7.62
C THR A 127 18.05 -13.07 7.99
N THR A 128 16.99 -13.65 7.48
CA THR A 128 16.61 -15.05 7.74
C THR A 128 16.21 -15.69 6.42
N SER A 129 16.67 -16.90 6.18
CA SER A 129 16.20 -17.73 5.07
C SER A 129 14.71 -18.04 5.27
N SER A 130 13.92 -17.98 4.20
CA SER A 130 12.50 -18.29 4.22
C SER A 130 12.16 -19.26 3.10
N GLY A 131 11.55 -20.37 3.45
CA GLY A 131 11.24 -21.46 2.52
C GLY A 131 12.46 -22.36 2.24
N LEU A 132 12.18 -23.62 2.08
CA LEU A 132 13.14 -24.63 1.65
C LEU A 132 12.54 -25.37 0.46
N SER A 133 13.34 -25.60 -0.58
CA SER A 133 12.99 -26.52 -1.65
C SER A 133 13.08 -27.98 -1.17
N LYS A 134 12.65 -28.94 -2.00
CA LYS A 134 12.82 -30.36 -1.74
C LYS A 134 14.26 -30.77 -1.49
N ASP A 135 15.20 -30.03 -2.05
CA ASP A 135 16.66 -30.23 -1.90
C ASP A 135 17.26 -29.40 -0.75
N GLN A 136 16.42 -28.87 0.17
CA GLN A 136 16.82 -28.02 1.30
C GLN A 136 17.53 -26.71 0.91
N ILE A 137 17.36 -26.25 -0.32
CA ILE A 137 17.89 -24.97 -0.79
C ILE A 137 16.91 -23.86 -0.38
N SER A 138 17.42 -22.78 0.20
CA SER A 138 16.58 -21.62 0.55
C SER A 138 15.97 -21.00 -0.70
N THR A 139 14.64 -20.95 -0.74
CA THR A 139 13.88 -20.36 -1.85
C THR A 139 13.51 -18.91 -1.61
N GLY A 140 13.86 -18.36 -0.46
CA GLY A 140 13.54 -16.96 -0.15
C GLY A 140 14.42 -16.37 0.95
N VAL A 141 14.38 -15.05 1.04
CA VAL A 141 15.04 -14.26 2.08
C VAL A 141 14.03 -13.33 2.73
N LYS A 142 14.03 -13.32 4.04
CA LYS A 142 13.31 -12.37 4.86
C LYS A 142 14.30 -11.41 5.48
N VAL A 143 14.16 -10.13 5.15
CA VAL A 143 14.97 -9.05 5.71
C VAL A 143 14.10 -8.21 6.67
N ILE A 144 14.65 -7.90 7.83
CA ILE A 144 14.00 -7.06 8.84
C ILE A 144 15.00 -5.98 9.23
N ILE A 145 14.55 -4.71 9.13
CA ILE A 145 15.30 -3.55 9.64
C ILE A 145 14.48 -2.93 10.77
N GLN A 146 15.13 -2.62 11.86
CA GLN A 146 14.57 -1.90 12.99
C GLN A 146 15.24 -0.55 13.11
N CYS A 147 14.45 0.50 13.27
CA CYS A 147 14.97 1.85 13.47
C CYS A 147 14.15 2.60 14.52
N GLN A 148 14.80 3.54 15.17
CA GLN A 148 14.21 4.53 16.06
C GLN A 148 14.20 5.88 15.36
N VAL A 149 13.11 6.62 15.50
CA VAL A 149 12.99 7.97 14.96
C VAL A 149 12.44 8.88 16.05
N ILE A 150 13.08 10.02 16.23
CA ILE A 150 12.67 11.05 17.19
C ILE A 150 12.55 12.38 16.45
N LEU A 151 11.43 13.05 16.61
CA LEU A 151 11.17 14.39 16.13
C LEU A 151 10.99 15.32 17.33
N GLU A 152 11.81 16.38 17.40
CA GLU A 152 11.81 17.36 18.46
C GLU A 152 11.49 18.76 17.92
N ASP A 153 10.70 19.52 18.63
CA ASP A 153 10.48 20.94 18.38
C ASP A 153 11.54 21.75 19.15
N MET A 154 12.41 22.40 18.42
CA MET A 154 13.54 23.16 18.96
C MET A 154 13.11 24.47 19.64
N ARG A 155 11.91 24.96 19.38
CA ARG A 155 11.36 26.18 19.96
C ARG A 155 10.82 25.93 21.37
N SER A 156 10.17 24.78 21.58
CA SER A 156 9.62 24.38 22.88
C SER A 156 10.52 23.41 23.65
N GLY A 157 11.49 22.80 22.98
CA GLY A 157 12.33 21.75 23.54
C GLY A 157 11.58 20.43 23.80
N SER A 158 10.38 20.30 23.28
CA SER A 158 9.55 19.11 23.49
C SER A 158 9.67 18.11 22.35
N LYS A 159 9.50 16.83 22.67
CA LYS A 159 9.36 15.79 21.65
C LYS A 159 7.99 15.92 20.99
N VAL A 160 7.97 16.04 19.67
CA VAL A 160 6.73 16.05 18.86
C VAL A 160 6.21 14.62 18.73
N TRP A 161 7.09 13.70 18.36
CA TRP A 161 6.83 12.25 18.41
C TRP A 161 8.12 11.47 18.50
N GLU A 162 7.98 10.27 19.00
CA GLU A 162 9.05 9.29 19.10
C GLU A 162 8.49 7.93 18.74
N GLU A 163 9.20 7.21 17.89
CA GLU A 163 8.91 5.84 17.54
C GLU A 163 10.14 4.99 17.88
N GLU A 164 10.05 4.29 18.99
CA GLU A 164 11.20 3.56 19.56
C GLU A 164 11.60 2.34 18.72
N MET A 165 10.66 1.72 18.00
CA MET A 165 10.93 0.50 17.27
C MET A 165 10.06 0.37 16.02
N LEU A 166 10.37 1.15 14.99
CA LEU A 166 9.82 0.92 13.66
C LEU A 166 10.45 -0.35 13.06
N GLN A 167 9.61 -1.34 12.81
CA GLN A 167 10.04 -2.57 12.18
C GLN A 167 9.55 -2.66 10.75
N PHE A 168 10.47 -2.82 9.83
CA PHE A 168 10.19 -3.03 8.41
C PHE A 168 10.63 -4.43 8.00
N LYS A 169 9.78 -5.10 7.25
CA LYS A 169 9.99 -6.49 6.84
C LYS A 169 9.70 -6.63 5.36
N LEU A 170 10.64 -7.19 4.64
CA LEU A 170 10.47 -7.65 3.28
C LEU A 170 10.75 -9.14 3.21
N THR A 171 9.91 -9.88 2.49
CA THR A 171 10.13 -11.28 2.18
C THR A 171 10.16 -11.41 0.67
N GLU A 172 11.28 -11.83 0.12
CA GLU A 172 11.42 -12.21 -1.27
C GLU A 172 11.52 -13.72 -1.38
N SER A 173 10.78 -14.29 -2.32
CA SER A 173 10.84 -15.70 -2.66
C SER A 173 11.33 -15.84 -4.09
N GLY A 174 12.18 -16.83 -4.36
CA GLY A 174 12.55 -17.19 -5.72
C GLY A 174 11.32 -17.56 -6.54
N ARG A 175 11.30 -17.17 -7.80
CA ARG A 175 10.16 -17.42 -8.70
C ARG A 175 10.09 -18.89 -9.15
N ASN A 176 11.20 -19.61 -9.08
CA ASN A 176 11.31 -21.01 -9.48
C ASN A 176 12.06 -21.79 -8.42
N GLU A 177 11.80 -23.08 -8.29
CA GLU A 177 12.46 -23.99 -7.33
C GLU A 177 13.99 -24.09 -7.50
N THR A 178 14.50 -23.67 -8.67
CA THR A 178 15.94 -23.64 -9.01
C THR A 178 16.62 -22.30 -8.74
N ASP A 179 15.84 -21.22 -8.43
CA ASP A 179 16.40 -19.91 -8.15
C ASP A 179 16.95 -19.86 -6.72
N THR A 180 18.24 -19.99 -6.59
CA THR A 180 18.93 -19.70 -5.32
C THR A 180 18.91 -18.20 -5.06
N VAL A 181 18.56 -17.79 -3.84
CA VAL A 181 18.61 -16.39 -3.42
C VAL A 181 20.08 -15.93 -3.44
N SER A 182 20.40 -15.15 -4.45
CA SER A 182 21.75 -14.60 -4.61
C SER A 182 21.99 -13.41 -3.67
N SER A 183 23.25 -13.08 -3.41
CA SER A 183 23.65 -11.87 -2.68
C SER A 183 23.13 -10.60 -3.35
N PHE A 184 22.87 -10.64 -4.66
CA PHE A 184 22.27 -9.55 -5.42
C PHE A 184 20.81 -9.33 -5.03
N SER A 185 20.02 -10.40 -4.85
CA SER A 185 18.64 -10.32 -4.37
C SER A 185 18.56 -9.73 -2.95
N LEU A 186 19.46 -10.15 -2.05
CA LEU A 186 19.54 -9.60 -0.70
C LEU A 186 19.83 -8.09 -0.71
N SER A 187 20.75 -7.64 -1.54
CA SER A 187 21.06 -6.19 -1.66
C SER A 187 19.88 -5.41 -2.24
N GLY A 188 19.15 -6.00 -3.17
CA GLY A 188 17.91 -5.45 -3.72
C GLY A 188 16.84 -5.29 -2.65
N SER A 189 16.59 -6.34 -1.87
CA SER A 189 15.61 -6.34 -0.77
C SER A 189 15.93 -5.28 0.30
N ILE A 190 17.20 -5.15 0.66
CA ILE A 190 17.64 -4.13 1.62
C ILE A 190 17.39 -2.73 1.07
N ARG A 191 17.75 -2.47 -0.19
CA ARG A 191 17.52 -1.17 -0.83
C ARG A 191 16.04 -0.82 -0.90
N GLU A 192 15.18 -1.78 -1.19
CA GLU A 192 13.74 -1.58 -1.21
C GLU A 192 13.19 -1.27 0.20
N LEU A 193 13.68 -1.97 1.23
CA LEU A 193 13.33 -1.66 2.62
C LEU A 193 13.74 -0.23 3.01
N ILE A 194 14.92 0.22 2.63
CA ILE A 194 15.37 1.59 2.90
C ILE A 194 14.44 2.62 2.27
N LYS A 195 13.96 2.38 1.04
CA LYS A 195 12.96 3.27 0.42
C LYS A 195 11.64 3.27 1.20
N GLN A 196 11.16 2.10 1.65
CA GLN A 196 9.94 2.00 2.44
C GLN A 196 10.08 2.71 3.79
N ILE A 197 11.23 2.58 4.46
CA ILE A 197 11.54 3.29 5.69
C ILE A 197 11.50 4.80 5.46
N ALA A 198 12.22 5.27 4.44
CA ALA A 198 12.25 6.70 4.10
C ALA A 198 10.85 7.24 3.82
N LYS A 199 10.06 6.51 3.02
CA LYS A 199 8.69 6.90 2.71
C LYS A 199 7.81 6.93 3.97
N LYS A 200 7.89 5.92 4.83
CA LYS A 200 7.09 5.86 6.07
C LYS A 200 7.42 7.00 7.02
N ILE A 201 8.71 7.32 7.19
CA ILE A 201 9.16 8.46 8.01
C ILE A 201 8.65 9.77 7.41
N TYR A 202 8.76 9.92 6.08
CA TYR A 202 8.25 11.09 5.38
C TYR A 202 6.74 11.24 5.56
N ASP A 203 5.97 10.19 5.31
CA ASP A 203 4.51 10.21 5.46
C ASP A 203 4.12 10.56 6.91
N ARG A 204 4.82 9.99 7.91
CA ARG A 204 4.58 10.25 9.33
C ARG A 204 4.85 11.69 9.73
N LEU A 205 5.86 12.32 9.10
CA LEU A 205 6.23 13.71 9.37
C LEU A 205 5.08 14.68 9.04
N PHE A 206 4.23 14.36 8.09
CA PHE A 206 3.11 15.17 7.62
C PHE A 206 1.74 14.66 8.08
N THR A 207 1.71 13.59 8.86
CA THR A 207 0.46 13.13 9.46
C THR A 207 0.10 14.08 10.59
N THR A 208 -1.07 14.67 10.51
CA THR A 208 -1.61 15.56 11.55
C THR A 208 -1.77 14.77 12.86
N PHE A 209 -1.27 15.33 13.94
CA PHE A 209 -1.37 14.80 15.30
C PHE A 209 -2.58 15.40 16.00
#